data_270648d6028af18a501b4a46aaab9d83
#
_entry.id   270648d6028af18a501b4a46aaab9d83
#
_cell.length_a   1.000
_cell.length_b   1.000
_cell.length_c   1.000
_cell.angle_alpha   90.00
_cell.angle_beta   90.00
_cell.angle_gamma   90.00
#
_symmetry.space_group_name_H-M   'P 1'
#
loop_
_entity.id
_entity.type
_entity.pdbx_description
1 polymer ?
#
loop_
_entity_poly.entity_id
_entity_poly.type
_entity_poly.pdbx_seq_one_letter_code
_entity_poly.pdbx_strand_id
1 'polypeptide(L)'
;KKGSRITGVKATVDSLRGKRKIRIHAKYIFLCCGAIYSPALLRSSGLSKNAGNSLQMHPTLKVIAKFPDPIEASKSHVPLFAITEFMPDIRIGGANFTPGIFGMSVAEDWENRKELMRNHKYCGIYYMMVRGTGKGKVRVMPFSLDPLVTYELSKKDWKNMALGTKYLAEVMFAAGAEKVFPSIEAHQGWNKMEEVN
;
A
#
# COMPACT_ATOMS: atom_id res chain seq x y z
N LYS A 1 27.42 -4.11 -20.98
CA LYS A 1 27.05 -3.16 -22.05
C LYS A 1 28.15 -3.15 -23.10
N LYS A 2 27.79 -3.32 -24.36
CA LYS A 2 28.70 -3.12 -25.51
C LYS A 2 28.11 -1.96 -26.33
N GLY A 3 28.76 -0.79 -26.33
CA GLY A 3 28.17 0.43 -26.91
C GLY A 3 26.83 0.78 -26.22
N SER A 4 25.76 0.99 -26.99
CA SER A 4 24.40 1.26 -26.53
C SER A 4 23.59 -0.01 -26.19
N ARG A 5 24.10 -1.21 -26.52
CA ARG A 5 23.37 -2.47 -26.37
C ARG A 5 23.66 -3.14 -25.03
N ILE A 6 22.61 -3.63 -24.36
CA ILE A 6 22.72 -4.51 -23.20
C ILE A 6 22.82 -5.94 -23.69
N THR A 7 23.80 -6.69 -23.22
CA THR A 7 24.12 -8.05 -23.68
C THR A 7 23.93 -9.12 -22.62
N GLY A 8 23.53 -8.74 -21.40
CA GLY A 8 23.36 -9.70 -20.32
C GLY A 8 23.24 -9.02 -18.96
N VAL A 9 23.14 -9.85 -17.94
CA VAL A 9 23.01 -9.47 -16.52
C VAL A 9 24.18 -10.08 -15.75
N LYS A 10 24.72 -9.34 -14.77
CA LYS A 10 25.61 -9.86 -13.73
C LYS A 10 24.82 -10.03 -12.46
N ALA A 11 24.94 -11.17 -11.83
CA ALA A 11 24.28 -11.47 -10.56
C ALA A 11 25.27 -12.11 -9.57
N THR A 12 24.94 -11.99 -8.30
CA THR A 12 25.58 -12.75 -7.22
C THR A 12 24.55 -13.74 -6.70
N VAL A 13 24.92 -15.00 -6.61
CA VAL A 13 24.05 -16.08 -6.15
C VAL A 13 24.66 -16.68 -4.90
N ASP A 14 23.85 -16.90 -3.89
CA ASP A 14 24.25 -17.67 -2.71
C ASP A 14 24.28 -19.16 -3.05
N SER A 15 25.34 -19.83 -2.67
CA SER A 15 25.51 -21.27 -2.86
C SER A 15 26.03 -21.89 -1.56
N LEU A 16 25.95 -23.23 -1.44
CA LEU A 16 26.48 -23.97 -0.31
C LEU A 16 27.98 -23.72 -0.05
N ARG A 17 28.72 -23.26 -1.08
CA ARG A 17 30.15 -22.93 -1.00
C ARG A 17 30.41 -21.41 -0.93
N GLY A 18 29.40 -20.60 -0.55
CA GLY A 18 29.50 -19.14 -0.48
C GLY A 18 28.96 -18.42 -1.72
N LYS A 19 29.18 -17.12 -1.78
CA LYS A 19 28.66 -16.25 -2.84
C LYS A 19 29.40 -16.44 -4.15
N ARG A 20 28.69 -16.70 -5.24
CA ARG A 20 29.23 -16.86 -6.59
C ARG A 20 28.72 -15.75 -7.51
N LYS A 21 29.66 -15.12 -8.23
CA LYS A 21 29.33 -14.18 -9.30
C LYS A 21 29.04 -14.94 -10.58
N ILE A 22 27.88 -14.67 -11.18
CA ILE A 22 27.48 -15.24 -12.46
C ILE A 22 27.26 -14.15 -13.49
N ARG A 23 27.41 -14.50 -14.74
CA ARG A 23 27.09 -13.64 -15.87
C ARG A 23 26.18 -14.42 -16.81
N ILE A 24 25.01 -13.84 -17.07
CA ILE A 24 23.98 -14.41 -17.94
C ILE A 24 23.95 -13.57 -19.21
N HIS A 25 24.20 -14.19 -20.36
CA HIS A 25 24.08 -13.57 -21.66
C HIS A 25 22.67 -13.81 -22.20
N ALA A 26 22.01 -12.77 -22.69
CA ALA A 26 20.68 -12.87 -23.24
C ALA A 26 20.49 -11.90 -24.42
N LYS A 27 19.68 -12.33 -25.38
CA LYS A 27 19.30 -11.52 -26.54
C LYS A 27 18.28 -10.42 -26.13
N TYR A 28 17.38 -10.75 -25.21
CA TYR A 28 16.37 -9.86 -24.66
C TYR A 28 16.42 -9.90 -23.14
N ILE A 29 16.23 -8.76 -22.51
CA ILE A 29 16.23 -8.61 -21.05
C ILE A 29 14.99 -7.79 -20.66
N PHE A 30 14.11 -8.41 -19.86
CA PHE A 30 12.92 -7.76 -19.30
C PHE A 30 13.19 -7.33 -17.86
N LEU A 31 12.93 -6.05 -17.59
CA LEU A 31 13.14 -5.46 -16.27
C LEU A 31 11.81 -5.41 -15.50
N CYS A 32 11.57 -6.37 -14.64
CA CYS A 32 10.31 -6.57 -13.91
C CYS A 32 10.50 -6.51 -12.39
N CYS A 33 11.40 -5.63 -11.89
CA CYS A 33 11.74 -5.54 -10.47
C CYS A 33 10.87 -4.53 -9.69
N GLY A 34 9.72 -4.12 -10.25
CA GLY A 34 8.81 -3.16 -9.61
C GLY A 34 9.32 -1.72 -9.63
N ALA A 35 8.54 -0.82 -9.03
CA ALA A 35 8.75 0.63 -9.09
C ALA A 35 9.98 1.12 -8.30
N ILE A 36 10.52 0.31 -7.41
CA ILE A 36 11.67 0.65 -6.55
C ILE A 36 12.96 0.04 -7.12
N TYR A 37 13.00 -1.27 -7.30
CA TYR A 37 14.24 -1.94 -7.71
C TYR A 37 14.55 -1.80 -9.21
N SER A 38 13.54 -1.62 -10.09
CA SER A 38 13.81 -1.37 -11.51
C SER A 38 14.61 -0.08 -11.75
N PRO A 39 14.19 1.09 -11.23
CA PRO A 39 14.99 2.30 -11.37
C PRO A 39 16.35 2.22 -10.64
N ALA A 40 16.40 1.54 -9.49
CA ALA A 40 17.65 1.33 -8.78
C ALA A 40 18.65 0.52 -9.63
N LEU A 41 18.21 -0.55 -10.28
CA LEU A 41 19.03 -1.38 -11.17
C LEU A 41 19.48 -0.60 -12.41
N LEU A 42 18.60 0.21 -13.01
CA LEU A 42 18.97 1.07 -14.14
C LEU A 42 20.05 2.09 -13.76
N ARG A 43 19.94 2.69 -12.57
CA ARG A 43 20.94 3.65 -12.07
C ARG A 43 22.28 2.98 -11.77
N SER A 44 22.27 1.90 -10.98
CA SER A 44 23.50 1.16 -10.63
C SER A 44 24.21 0.56 -11.84
N SER A 45 23.47 0.26 -12.89
CA SER A 45 24.01 -0.23 -14.16
C SER A 45 24.50 0.89 -15.10
N GLY A 46 24.37 2.16 -14.70
CA GLY A 46 24.74 3.33 -15.53
C GLY A 46 23.88 3.49 -16.80
N LEU A 47 22.67 2.94 -16.80
CA LEU A 47 21.77 2.96 -17.97
C LEU A 47 20.87 4.17 -18.01
N SER A 48 20.48 4.71 -16.86
CA SER A 48 19.66 5.93 -16.76
C SER A 48 19.95 6.70 -15.48
N LYS A 49 20.31 7.96 -15.62
CA LYS A 49 20.46 8.90 -14.48
C LYS A 49 19.12 9.44 -14.00
N ASN A 50 18.10 9.43 -14.87
CA ASN A 50 16.77 9.97 -14.56
C ASN A 50 15.82 8.93 -13.95
N ALA A 51 16.10 7.63 -14.08
CA ALA A 51 15.31 6.59 -13.44
C ALA A 51 15.21 6.83 -11.91
N GLY A 52 14.04 6.70 -11.35
CA GLY A 52 13.78 6.91 -9.92
C GLY A 52 13.72 8.39 -9.49
N ASN A 53 13.51 9.34 -10.41
CA ASN A 53 13.30 10.76 -10.07
C ASN A 53 11.82 11.12 -9.86
N SER A 54 10.91 10.22 -10.22
CA SER A 54 9.46 10.49 -10.27
C SER A 54 8.67 9.29 -9.73
N LEU A 55 9.03 8.81 -8.55
CA LEU A 55 8.23 7.79 -7.88
C LEU A 55 6.87 8.40 -7.51
N GLN A 56 5.81 7.72 -7.89
CA GLN A 56 4.44 8.04 -7.48
C GLN A 56 3.83 6.84 -6.77
N MET A 57 2.98 7.13 -5.79
CA MET A 57 2.23 6.13 -5.02
C MET A 57 0.77 6.54 -4.95
N HIS A 58 -0.09 5.59 -4.58
CA HIS A 58 -1.48 5.88 -4.20
C HIS A 58 -1.56 5.85 -2.67
N PRO A 59 -1.61 7.00 -2.01
CA PRO A 59 -1.88 7.01 -0.57
C PRO A 59 -3.21 6.33 -0.30
N THR A 60 -3.21 5.42 0.65
CA THR A 60 -4.37 4.61 0.99
C THR A 60 -4.54 4.60 2.50
N LEU A 61 -5.75 4.89 2.97
CA LEU A 61 -6.12 4.73 4.37
C LEU A 61 -7.19 3.65 4.47
N LYS A 62 -7.08 2.81 5.48
CA LYS A 62 -8.06 1.77 5.77
C LYS A 62 -8.90 2.16 6.97
N VAL A 63 -10.11 1.65 7.01
CA VAL A 63 -10.95 1.66 8.21
C VAL A 63 -11.45 0.25 8.49
N ILE A 64 -11.65 -0.07 9.75
CA ILE A 64 -12.40 -1.23 10.19
C ILE A 64 -13.77 -0.74 10.60
N ALA A 65 -14.83 -1.24 9.96
CA ALA A 65 -16.20 -0.98 10.37
C ALA A 65 -16.73 -2.20 11.12
N LYS A 66 -17.31 -1.98 12.30
CA LYS A 66 -17.99 -3.00 13.11
C LYS A 66 -19.49 -2.84 12.96
N PHE A 67 -20.18 -3.94 12.70
CA PHE A 67 -21.63 -4.02 12.51
C PHE A 67 -22.31 -4.79 13.65
N PRO A 68 -23.63 -4.57 13.88
CA PRO A 68 -24.38 -5.31 14.90
C PRO A 68 -24.52 -6.78 14.57
N ASP A 69 -24.68 -7.11 13.28
CA ASP A 69 -24.83 -8.47 12.78
C ASP A 69 -23.52 -9.01 12.18
N PRO A 70 -23.30 -10.35 12.23
CA PRO A 70 -22.13 -10.96 11.58
C PRO A 70 -22.16 -10.77 10.08
N ILE A 71 -21.15 -10.08 9.53
CA ILE A 71 -20.99 -9.90 8.08
C ILE A 71 -20.08 -10.97 7.45
N GLU A 72 -19.38 -11.75 8.26
CA GLU A 72 -18.53 -12.89 7.86
C GLU A 72 -17.58 -12.53 6.67
N ALA A 73 -17.07 -11.31 6.65
CA ALA A 73 -16.27 -10.79 5.52
C ALA A 73 -15.04 -11.65 5.19
N SER A 74 -14.51 -12.39 6.18
CA SER A 74 -13.41 -13.34 5.97
C SER A 74 -13.78 -14.57 5.13
N LYS A 75 -15.07 -14.85 4.97
CA LYS A 75 -15.60 -15.94 4.13
C LYS A 75 -16.03 -15.46 2.74
N SER A 76 -16.06 -14.14 2.52
CA SER A 76 -16.43 -13.55 1.24
C SER A 76 -15.30 -13.67 0.22
N HIS A 77 -15.67 -13.55 -1.06
CA HIS A 77 -14.69 -13.41 -2.14
C HIS A 77 -14.10 -11.99 -2.18
N VAL A 78 -13.06 -11.81 -3.02
CA VAL A 78 -12.48 -10.48 -3.26
C VAL A 78 -13.58 -9.51 -3.71
N PRO A 79 -13.75 -8.36 -3.08
CA PRO A 79 -14.74 -7.38 -3.48
C PRO A 79 -14.52 -6.90 -4.91
N LEU A 80 -15.54 -7.04 -5.75
CA LEU A 80 -15.52 -6.63 -7.17
C LEU A 80 -16.02 -5.20 -7.35
N PHE A 81 -16.67 -4.63 -6.33
CA PHE A 81 -17.28 -3.31 -6.40
C PHE A 81 -16.40 -2.25 -5.73
N ALA A 82 -16.44 -1.07 -6.31
CA ALA A 82 -15.82 0.12 -5.74
C ALA A 82 -16.69 1.34 -6.05
N ILE A 83 -16.69 2.30 -5.14
CA ILE A 83 -17.29 3.61 -5.34
C ILE A 83 -16.32 4.44 -6.18
N THR A 84 -16.76 4.85 -7.36
CA THR A 84 -15.97 5.60 -8.35
C THR A 84 -16.48 7.00 -8.57
N GLU A 85 -17.51 7.43 -7.84
CA GLU A 85 -18.13 8.75 -7.97
C GLU A 85 -17.15 9.89 -7.77
N PHE A 86 -16.15 9.68 -6.90
CA PHE A 86 -15.13 10.69 -6.58
C PHE A 86 -13.85 10.59 -7.44
N MET A 87 -13.91 9.77 -8.48
CA MET A 87 -12.79 9.67 -9.45
C MET A 87 -12.62 10.97 -10.24
N PRO A 88 -11.40 11.33 -10.65
CA PRO A 88 -10.18 10.51 -10.55
C PRO A 88 -9.41 10.67 -9.22
N ASP A 89 -9.85 11.53 -8.33
CA ASP A 89 -9.06 11.92 -7.15
C ASP A 89 -9.15 10.90 -6.00
N ILE A 90 -10.32 10.30 -5.76
CA ILE A 90 -10.57 9.37 -4.66
C ILE A 90 -11.32 8.15 -5.17
N ARG A 91 -10.94 6.98 -4.69
CA ARG A 91 -11.63 5.70 -4.89
C ARG A 91 -11.85 5.01 -3.55
N ILE A 92 -13.04 4.45 -3.34
CA ILE A 92 -13.40 3.73 -2.12
C ILE A 92 -13.74 2.29 -2.47
N GLY A 93 -13.36 1.34 -1.62
CA GLY A 93 -13.65 -0.08 -1.82
C GLY A 93 -13.53 -0.89 -0.55
N GLY A 94 -13.95 -2.15 -0.65
CA GLY A 94 -13.77 -3.15 0.38
C GLY A 94 -12.47 -3.93 0.19
N ALA A 95 -11.95 -4.50 1.27
CA ALA A 95 -10.81 -5.40 1.25
C ALA A 95 -11.22 -6.77 1.79
N ASN A 96 -10.87 -7.83 1.08
CA ASN A 96 -10.95 -9.18 1.62
C ASN A 96 -9.84 -9.39 2.64
N PHE A 97 -10.11 -10.21 3.66
CA PHE A 97 -9.12 -10.56 4.66
C PHE A 97 -9.32 -11.97 5.20
N THR A 98 -8.23 -12.57 5.63
CA THR A 98 -8.25 -13.73 6.52
C THR A 98 -8.14 -13.24 7.96
N PRO A 99 -8.50 -14.06 8.98
CA PRO A 99 -8.28 -13.68 10.38
C PRO A 99 -6.84 -13.23 10.68
N GLY A 100 -5.85 -13.84 10.03
CA GLY A 100 -4.44 -13.42 10.17
C GLY A 100 -4.16 -12.02 9.62
N ILE A 101 -4.68 -11.69 8.44
CA ILE A 101 -4.57 -10.35 7.85
C ILE A 101 -5.32 -9.32 8.70
N PHE A 102 -6.49 -9.70 9.24
CA PHE A 102 -7.22 -8.84 10.17
C PHE A 102 -6.40 -8.56 11.44
N GLY A 103 -5.77 -9.60 12.00
CA GLY A 103 -4.85 -9.47 13.13
C GLY A 103 -3.72 -8.47 12.87
N MET A 104 -3.12 -8.50 11.68
CA MET A 104 -2.12 -7.52 11.27
C MET A 104 -2.69 -6.08 11.20
N SER A 105 -3.94 -5.93 10.79
CA SER A 105 -4.58 -4.62 10.71
C SER A 105 -4.89 -3.99 12.07
N VAL A 106 -5.02 -4.80 13.12
CA VAL A 106 -5.25 -4.33 14.50
C VAL A 106 -3.96 -4.28 15.33
N ALA A 107 -2.89 -4.94 14.86
CA ALA A 107 -1.64 -5.07 15.61
C ALA A 107 -0.93 -3.72 15.85
N GLU A 108 -1.07 -2.76 14.92
CA GLU A 108 -0.47 -1.43 15.03
C GLU A 108 -0.97 -0.65 16.26
N ASP A 109 -2.19 -0.97 16.74
CA ASP A 109 -2.79 -0.35 17.92
C ASP A 109 -3.49 -1.44 18.75
N TRP A 110 -2.73 -2.47 19.10
CA TRP A 110 -3.24 -3.70 19.73
C TRP A 110 -4.00 -3.44 21.03
N GLU A 111 -3.49 -2.60 21.90
CA GLU A 111 -4.11 -2.33 23.20
C GLU A 111 -5.53 -1.80 23.07
N ASN A 112 -5.79 -0.94 22.10
CA ASN A 112 -7.10 -0.34 21.86
C ASN A 112 -8.00 -1.18 20.94
N ARG A 113 -7.42 -2.14 20.20
CA ARG A 113 -8.13 -2.86 19.12
C ARG A 113 -8.18 -4.37 19.27
N LYS A 114 -7.58 -4.94 20.31
CA LYS A 114 -7.57 -6.39 20.56
C LYS A 114 -8.96 -7.02 20.60
N GLU A 115 -9.97 -6.30 21.10
CA GLU A 115 -11.35 -6.79 21.13
C GLU A 115 -11.98 -6.95 19.73
N LEU A 116 -11.51 -6.18 18.75
CA LEU A 116 -11.94 -6.35 17.35
C LEU A 116 -11.51 -7.72 16.83
N MET A 117 -10.37 -8.25 17.28
CA MET A 117 -9.90 -9.57 16.86
C MET A 117 -10.86 -10.68 17.29
N ARG A 118 -11.41 -10.59 18.50
CA ARG A 118 -12.44 -11.53 18.99
C ARG A 118 -13.75 -11.41 18.22
N ASN A 119 -14.05 -10.21 17.76
CA ASN A 119 -15.29 -9.86 17.05
C ASN A 119 -15.09 -9.74 15.53
N HIS A 120 -14.02 -10.29 14.95
CA HIS A 120 -13.68 -10.11 13.54
C HIS A 120 -14.78 -10.51 12.56
N LYS A 121 -15.67 -11.45 12.91
CA LYS A 121 -16.81 -11.85 12.09
C LYS A 121 -17.88 -10.75 11.91
N TYR A 122 -17.90 -9.77 12.83
CA TYR A 122 -18.78 -8.59 12.75
C TYR A 122 -18.09 -7.42 12.05
N CYS A 123 -16.83 -7.58 11.63
CA CYS A 123 -16.01 -6.50 11.11
C CYS A 123 -15.74 -6.66 9.62
N GLY A 124 -15.67 -5.53 8.92
CA GLY A 124 -15.17 -5.43 7.55
C GLY A 124 -14.01 -4.45 7.48
N ILE A 125 -13.08 -4.72 6.57
CA ILE A 125 -12.01 -3.78 6.23
C ILE A 125 -12.39 -3.08 4.93
N TYR A 126 -12.37 -1.77 4.97
CA TYR A 126 -12.64 -0.91 3.82
C TYR A 126 -11.48 0.06 3.62
N TYR A 127 -11.33 0.56 2.42
CA TYR A 127 -10.25 1.49 2.12
C TYR A 127 -10.74 2.67 1.26
N MET A 128 -10.10 3.78 1.44
CA MET A 128 -10.06 4.84 0.45
C MET A 128 -8.64 4.97 -0.11
N MET A 129 -8.54 5.28 -1.38
CA MET A 129 -7.29 5.44 -2.10
C MET A 129 -7.32 6.75 -2.87
N VAL A 130 -6.25 7.51 -2.77
CA VAL A 130 -6.09 8.81 -3.43
C VAL A 130 -5.18 8.67 -4.64
N ARG A 131 -5.53 9.35 -5.73
CA ARG A 131 -4.58 9.57 -6.83
C ARG A 131 -3.48 10.50 -6.35
N GLY A 132 -2.33 9.92 -5.96
CA GLY A 132 -1.22 10.69 -5.41
C GLY A 132 -0.65 11.70 -6.41
N THR A 133 -0.46 12.92 -5.95
CA THR A 133 0.21 14.01 -6.67
C THR A 133 1.58 14.34 -6.06
N GLY A 134 1.86 13.78 -4.90
CA GLY A 134 3.17 13.79 -4.26
C GLY A 134 4.25 13.15 -5.14
N LYS A 135 5.48 13.42 -4.83
CA LYS A 135 6.64 12.94 -5.59
C LYS A 135 7.67 12.30 -4.68
N GLY A 136 8.19 11.18 -5.14
CA GLY A 136 9.26 10.47 -4.47
C GLY A 136 10.48 10.28 -5.34
N LYS A 137 11.53 9.79 -4.71
CA LYS A 137 12.80 9.49 -5.36
C LYS A 137 13.31 8.13 -4.92
N VAL A 138 13.89 7.40 -5.86
CA VAL A 138 14.64 6.16 -5.60
C VAL A 138 16.11 6.45 -5.87
N ARG A 139 16.98 6.17 -4.90
CA ARG A 139 18.41 6.39 -4.99
C ARG A 139 19.17 5.10 -4.63
N VAL A 140 20.25 4.86 -5.35
CA VAL A 140 21.19 3.80 -5.01
C VAL A 140 22.12 4.35 -3.93
N MET A 141 22.27 3.59 -2.84
CA MET A 141 23.16 3.96 -1.75
C MET A 141 24.50 3.24 -1.94
N PRO A 142 25.64 3.91 -1.69
CA PRO A 142 26.92 3.23 -1.59
C PRO A 142 26.86 2.19 -0.47
N PHE A 143 27.39 1.02 -0.75
CA PHE A 143 27.51 -0.09 0.23
C PHE A 143 26.19 -0.71 0.73
N SER A 144 25.04 -0.35 0.13
CA SER A 144 23.75 -0.98 0.43
C SER A 144 23.19 -1.70 -0.80
N LEU A 145 22.56 -2.84 -0.57
CA LEU A 145 21.79 -3.56 -1.60
C LEU A 145 20.40 -2.93 -1.76
N ASP A 146 19.89 -2.32 -0.70
CA ASP A 146 18.58 -1.70 -0.69
C ASP A 146 18.67 -0.23 -1.12
N PRO A 147 17.82 0.19 -2.06
CA PRO A 147 17.74 1.57 -2.45
C PRO A 147 17.09 2.45 -1.37
N LEU A 148 17.57 3.66 -1.24
CA LEU A 148 16.91 4.70 -0.45
C LEU A 148 15.69 5.21 -1.20
N VAL A 149 14.54 5.13 -0.57
CA VAL A 149 13.27 5.66 -1.08
C VAL A 149 12.85 6.84 -0.23
N THR A 150 12.58 7.97 -0.87
CA THR A 150 11.96 9.13 -0.24
C THR A 150 10.65 9.44 -0.94
N TYR A 151 9.64 9.86 -0.19
CA TYR A 151 8.34 10.27 -0.73
C TYR A 151 7.74 11.36 0.14
N GLU A 152 7.10 12.33 -0.48
CA GLU A 152 6.39 13.40 0.21
C GLU A 152 4.98 13.53 -0.35
N LEU A 153 4.00 13.49 0.55
CA LEU A 153 2.60 13.74 0.22
C LEU A 153 2.40 15.23 -0.04
N SER A 154 1.69 15.57 -1.11
CA SER A 154 1.32 16.95 -1.38
C SER A 154 0.19 17.43 -0.46
N LYS A 155 -0.01 18.75 -0.35
CA LYS A 155 -1.15 19.31 0.35
C LYS A 155 -2.49 18.82 -0.23
N LYS A 156 -2.55 18.59 -1.56
CA LYS A 156 -3.74 18.01 -2.21
C LYS A 156 -3.96 16.57 -1.75
N ASP A 157 -2.90 15.78 -1.60
CA ASP A 157 -3.01 14.39 -1.14
C ASP A 157 -3.58 14.35 0.28
N TRP A 158 -3.06 15.16 1.19
CA TRP A 158 -3.56 15.26 2.56
C TRP A 158 -5.04 15.66 2.61
N LYS A 159 -5.42 16.69 1.84
CA LYS A 159 -6.83 17.11 1.75
C LYS A 159 -7.73 15.99 1.23
N ASN A 160 -7.30 15.30 0.17
CA ASN A 160 -8.07 14.21 -0.42
C ASN A 160 -8.13 12.99 0.51
N MET A 161 -7.08 12.72 1.29
CA MET A 161 -7.08 11.67 2.30
C MET A 161 -8.11 11.97 3.40
N ALA A 162 -8.13 13.19 3.94
CA ALA A 162 -9.12 13.59 4.93
C ALA A 162 -10.54 13.48 4.38
N LEU A 163 -10.80 14.02 3.17
CA LEU A 163 -12.10 13.97 2.52
C LEU A 163 -12.54 12.54 2.21
N GLY A 164 -11.65 11.71 1.67
CA GLY A 164 -11.95 10.32 1.37
C GLY A 164 -12.22 9.48 2.61
N THR A 165 -11.55 9.77 3.73
CA THR A 165 -11.82 9.14 5.01
C THR A 165 -13.21 9.51 5.53
N LYS A 166 -13.61 10.78 5.39
CA LYS A 166 -14.95 11.24 5.73
C LYS A 166 -16.02 10.53 4.90
N TYR A 167 -15.88 10.50 3.57
CA TYR A 167 -16.80 9.77 2.69
C TYR A 167 -16.89 8.27 3.02
N LEU A 168 -15.76 7.67 3.34
CA LEU A 168 -15.74 6.26 3.72
C LEU A 168 -16.50 6.02 5.03
N ALA A 169 -16.33 6.90 6.02
CA ALA A 169 -17.08 6.83 7.28
C ALA A 169 -18.59 7.04 7.06
N GLU A 170 -18.99 8.00 6.23
CA GLU A 170 -20.38 8.23 5.83
C GLU A 170 -21.02 6.96 5.25
N VAL A 171 -20.34 6.31 4.32
CA VAL A 171 -20.83 5.06 3.71
C VAL A 171 -20.96 3.95 4.76
N MET A 172 -20.00 3.83 5.67
CA MET A 172 -20.05 2.77 6.70
C MET A 172 -21.19 3.00 7.69
N PHE A 173 -21.40 4.22 8.17
CA PHE A 173 -22.54 4.52 9.05
C PHE A 173 -23.88 4.39 8.33
N ALA A 174 -23.97 4.83 7.08
CA ALA A 174 -25.18 4.64 6.27
C ALA A 174 -25.50 3.15 6.04
N ALA A 175 -24.46 2.30 5.99
CA ALA A 175 -24.60 0.84 5.90
C ALA A 175 -24.92 0.17 7.25
N GLY A 176 -25.08 0.93 8.34
CA GLY A 176 -25.45 0.42 9.67
C GLY A 176 -24.26 0.02 10.55
N ALA A 177 -23.05 0.49 10.28
CA ALA A 177 -21.94 0.27 11.20
C ALA A 177 -22.19 0.94 12.55
N GLU A 178 -21.94 0.20 13.64
CA GLU A 178 -22.02 0.74 15.00
C GLU A 178 -20.79 1.58 15.35
N LYS A 179 -19.65 1.23 14.77
CA LYS A 179 -18.38 1.91 15.04
C LYS A 179 -17.43 1.77 13.88
N VAL A 180 -16.70 2.85 13.60
CA VAL A 180 -15.71 2.92 12.50
C VAL A 180 -14.35 3.31 13.08
N PHE A 181 -13.35 2.48 12.84
CA PHE A 181 -11.97 2.64 13.34
C PHE A 181 -11.05 3.00 12.18
N PRO A 182 -10.61 4.25 12.05
CA PRO A 182 -9.60 4.61 11.06
C PRO A 182 -8.22 4.04 11.43
N SER A 183 -7.38 3.75 10.44
CA SER A 183 -5.98 3.37 10.67
C SER A 183 -5.14 4.60 11.08
N ILE A 184 -5.50 5.18 12.22
CA ILE A 184 -4.82 6.30 12.87
C ILE A 184 -4.45 5.80 14.27
N GLU A 185 -3.17 5.94 14.63
CA GLU A 185 -2.65 5.51 15.92
C GLU A 185 -3.37 6.21 17.07
N ALA A 186 -3.64 5.47 18.14
CA ALA A 186 -4.34 5.91 19.35
C ALA A 186 -5.78 6.44 19.13
N HIS A 187 -6.33 6.30 17.93
CA HIS A 187 -7.71 6.73 17.65
C HIS A 187 -8.72 5.68 18.11
N GLN A 188 -9.62 6.05 19.02
CA GLN A 188 -10.61 5.13 19.64
C GLN A 188 -11.77 4.71 18.72
N GLY A 189 -11.79 5.19 17.48
CA GLY A 189 -12.91 5.01 16.54
C GLY A 189 -14.02 6.03 16.75
N TRP A 190 -14.88 6.17 15.75
CA TRP A 190 -16.07 6.99 15.75
C TRP A 190 -17.30 6.12 15.99
N ASN A 191 -18.22 6.58 16.83
CA ASN A 191 -19.49 5.89 17.10
C ASN A 191 -20.64 6.49 16.28
N LYS A 192 -20.44 7.66 15.71
CA LYS A 192 -21.43 8.37 14.89
C LYS A 192 -20.72 9.34 13.94
N MET A 193 -21.46 9.76 12.89
CA MET A 193 -20.90 10.59 11.82
C MET A 193 -20.46 11.98 12.30
N GLU A 194 -21.11 12.56 13.30
CA GLU A 194 -20.78 13.88 13.84
C GLU A 194 -19.39 13.95 14.50
N GLU A 195 -18.81 12.79 14.84
CA GLU A 195 -17.46 12.69 15.39
C GLU A 195 -16.37 12.73 14.29
N VAL A 196 -16.77 12.61 13.03
CA VAL A 196 -15.85 12.61 11.86
C VAL A 196 -15.68 14.04 11.35
N ASN A 197 -14.81 14.82 11.98
CA ASN A 197 -14.53 16.21 11.61
C ASN A 197 -13.08 16.42 11.21
#